data_88d693c109233818b0a6af401a9a01b0
#
_entry.id   88d693c109233818b0a6af401a9a01b0
#
_cell.length_a   1.000
_cell.length_b   1.000
_cell.length_c   1.000
_cell.angle_alpha   90.00
_cell.angle_beta   90.00
_cell.angle_gamma   90.00
#
_symmetry.space_group_name_H-M   'P 1'
#
loop_
_entity.id
_entity.type
_entity.pdbx_description
1 polymer ?
#
loop_
_entity_poly.entity_id
_entity_poly.type
_entity_poly.pdbx_seq_one_letter_code
_entity_poly.pdbx_strand_id
1 'polypeptide(L)'
;MGPVLCDPQSLIKDLNPQQMEAVKYYGQALLIGAGAGSGKTRVLTRRIAWLLAHGFWASSILAITFTNKAAAEMRERLASLVGPEAEHMWISTFHSACVRILRRDGKEIGLTSGFSIYDTADCERLVKLISGDLNIDTKRYTPRMLLGKISDCKNSLTSWQDQLKSVNCDYKPGQRGYQVSAGDVDELVAVMYAEYQYRLAMANAVDFDDLIMRTVELFQRCPQVSEYYRHKFRYIFVDEYQDTNHAQYVLVRELSGIDSGEQPDPHMRGAGRVGPSWITVVGDSDQSIYAFRGADIRNIQDFEQDFPNAKTIMLEQNYRSTQTILDAANAVIARNENRKPKKLWTALGEGDKIVGYAADNAQQEAGWIANEIARIHNEEGVAYRDIAIMYRANAQSRSLEEAMINANLPYQLVGGTKFYERREIKDALAYLQAIVNPADNVNVRRILNVPKRGLGVRAEGLVASYADAHGTTFFEAIEHMEQIEGMSTRTTKPLSAFRDMMHELAAFAKDHDTKPSE
;
A
#
# COMPACT_ATOMS: atom_id res chain seq x y z
N MET A 1 -7.08 28.39 -23.98
CA MET A 1 -5.69 28.38 -23.47
C MET A 1 -5.79 28.72 -21.99
N GLY A 2 -5.48 27.78 -21.12
CA GLY A 2 -5.33 28.06 -19.69
C GLY A 2 -4.12 28.95 -19.44
N PRO A 3 -3.98 29.57 -18.28
CA PRO A 3 -2.85 30.42 -17.95
C PRO A 3 -1.54 29.62 -18.12
N VAL A 4 -0.53 30.21 -18.74
CA VAL A 4 0.83 29.63 -18.82
C VAL A 4 1.37 29.60 -17.38
N LEU A 5 1.35 28.43 -16.75
CA LEU A 5 1.61 28.24 -15.33
C LEU A 5 3.09 28.34 -14.97
N CYS A 6 3.99 28.05 -15.90
CA CYS A 6 5.44 28.22 -15.76
C CYS A 6 6.10 28.32 -17.13
N ASP A 7 7.25 28.97 -17.20
CA ASP A 7 8.06 28.99 -18.43
C ASP A 7 8.63 27.57 -18.71
N PRO A 8 8.28 26.94 -19.85
CA PRO A 8 8.79 25.61 -20.18
C PRO A 8 10.32 25.53 -20.19
N GLN A 9 11.01 26.61 -20.56
CA GLN A 9 12.48 26.62 -20.61
C GLN A 9 13.08 26.53 -19.20
N SER A 10 12.43 27.10 -18.19
CA SER A 10 12.87 27.01 -16.79
C SER A 10 12.84 25.58 -16.26
N LEU A 11 11.94 24.73 -16.78
CA LEU A 11 11.80 23.33 -16.35
C LEU A 11 12.95 22.42 -16.80
N ILE A 12 13.72 22.84 -17.80
CA ILE A 12 14.78 22.01 -18.41
C ILE A 12 16.18 22.58 -18.22
N LYS A 13 16.30 23.81 -17.70
CA LYS A 13 17.57 24.56 -17.66
C LYS A 13 18.70 23.82 -16.94
N ASP A 14 18.39 23.09 -15.84
CA ASP A 14 19.38 22.42 -14.99
C ASP A 14 19.35 20.89 -15.15
N LEU A 15 18.87 20.38 -16.27
CA LEU A 15 18.82 18.97 -16.57
C LEU A 15 19.98 18.56 -17.46
N ASN A 16 20.52 17.36 -17.18
CA ASN A 16 21.45 16.75 -18.11
C ASN A 16 20.72 16.28 -19.39
N PRO A 17 21.45 15.94 -20.48
CA PRO A 17 20.83 15.55 -21.75
C PRO A 17 19.78 14.44 -21.64
N GLN A 18 20.07 13.37 -20.86
CA GLN A 18 19.15 12.22 -20.67
C GLN A 18 17.92 12.62 -19.88
N GLN A 19 18.09 13.40 -18.80
CA GLN A 19 16.97 13.95 -18.03
C GLN A 19 16.09 14.86 -18.90
N MET A 20 16.71 15.72 -19.72
CA MET A 20 15.99 16.61 -20.63
C MET A 20 15.22 15.80 -21.69
N GLU A 21 15.83 14.76 -22.24
CA GLU A 21 15.17 13.86 -23.19
C GLU A 21 13.94 13.20 -22.55
N ALA A 22 14.07 12.68 -21.33
CA ALA A 22 12.97 12.06 -20.60
C ALA A 22 11.83 13.05 -20.30
N VAL A 23 12.15 14.29 -19.92
CA VAL A 23 11.15 15.34 -19.66
C VAL A 23 10.39 15.72 -20.93
N LYS A 24 11.09 15.86 -22.05
CA LYS A 24 10.52 16.32 -23.34
C LYS A 24 9.88 15.21 -24.17
N TYR A 25 10.06 13.95 -23.80
CA TYR A 25 9.60 12.83 -24.61
C TYR A 25 8.08 12.88 -24.85
N TYR A 26 7.69 12.81 -26.10
CA TYR A 26 6.31 12.66 -26.56
C TYR A 26 6.13 11.26 -27.15
N GLY A 27 5.40 10.41 -26.46
CA GLY A 27 5.12 9.05 -26.89
C GLY A 27 4.27 8.32 -25.87
N GLN A 28 3.66 7.22 -26.29
CA GLN A 28 2.67 6.48 -25.50
C GLN A 28 3.27 5.88 -24.23
N ALA A 29 4.46 5.29 -24.30
CA ALA A 29 5.08 4.61 -23.18
C ALA A 29 6.54 5.05 -23.01
N LEU A 30 6.93 5.34 -21.79
CA LEU A 30 8.29 5.72 -21.40
C LEU A 30 8.71 4.97 -20.15
N LEU A 31 9.80 4.23 -20.24
CA LEU A 31 10.53 3.70 -19.10
C LEU A 31 11.75 4.58 -18.81
N ILE A 32 11.82 5.14 -17.62
CA ILE A 32 13.00 5.85 -17.12
C ILE A 32 13.73 4.90 -16.15
N GLY A 33 14.75 4.23 -16.68
CA GLY A 33 15.65 3.41 -15.89
C GLY A 33 16.65 4.29 -15.15
N ALA A 34 16.48 4.49 -13.86
CA ALA A 34 17.19 5.53 -13.15
C ALA A 34 17.92 4.96 -11.92
N GLY A 35 19.23 5.06 -11.89
CA GLY A 35 20.03 4.65 -10.75
C GLY A 35 19.75 5.46 -9.48
N ALA A 36 20.24 4.97 -8.34
CA ALA A 36 20.18 5.71 -7.09
C ALA A 36 20.77 7.11 -7.25
N GLY A 37 20.12 8.13 -6.69
CA GLY A 37 20.65 9.50 -6.72
C GLY A 37 20.71 10.18 -8.09
N SER A 38 20.13 9.59 -9.15
CA SER A 38 20.12 10.15 -10.52
C SER A 38 19.03 11.20 -10.77
N GLY A 39 18.24 11.51 -9.75
CA GLY A 39 17.17 12.52 -9.85
C GLY A 39 15.85 11.99 -10.39
N LYS A 40 15.50 10.70 -10.17
CA LYS A 40 14.23 10.07 -10.55
C LYS A 40 13.01 10.98 -10.34
N THR A 41 12.75 11.35 -9.12
CA THR A 41 11.59 12.18 -8.75
C THR A 41 11.64 13.58 -9.37
N ARG A 42 12.85 14.14 -9.55
CA ARG A 42 13.04 15.44 -10.23
C ARG A 42 12.62 15.37 -11.69
N VAL A 43 13.03 14.33 -12.40
CA VAL A 43 12.67 14.13 -13.81
C VAL A 43 11.16 13.90 -13.94
N LEU A 44 10.59 13.07 -13.05
CA LEU A 44 9.16 12.76 -13.07
C LEU A 44 8.30 14.01 -12.84
N THR A 45 8.60 14.80 -11.82
CA THR A 45 7.85 16.03 -11.51
C THR A 45 8.03 17.09 -12.60
N ARG A 46 9.23 17.24 -13.15
CA ARG A 46 9.47 18.17 -14.27
C ARG A 46 8.79 17.73 -15.57
N ARG A 47 8.70 16.42 -15.83
CA ARG A 47 7.93 15.89 -16.95
C ARG A 47 6.44 16.19 -16.82
N ILE A 48 5.87 16.00 -15.63
CA ILE A 48 4.47 16.36 -15.35
C ILE A 48 4.27 17.88 -15.60
N ALA A 49 5.12 18.72 -15.03
CA ALA A 49 5.06 20.16 -15.21
C ALA A 49 5.24 20.57 -16.68
N TRP A 50 6.12 19.88 -17.42
CA TRP A 50 6.32 20.07 -18.85
C TRP A 50 5.05 19.82 -19.67
N LEU A 51 4.34 18.73 -19.38
CA LEU A 51 3.07 18.44 -20.05
C LEU A 51 2.03 19.53 -19.77
N LEU A 52 1.89 19.96 -18.51
CA LEU A 52 0.96 21.05 -18.14
C LEU A 52 1.31 22.35 -18.86
N ALA A 53 2.59 22.72 -18.93
CA ALA A 53 3.05 23.92 -19.66
C ALA A 53 2.76 23.85 -21.17
N HIS A 54 2.54 22.65 -21.71
CA HIS A 54 2.14 22.42 -23.10
C HIS A 54 0.64 22.24 -23.31
N GLY A 55 -0.18 22.61 -22.29
CA GLY A 55 -1.64 22.65 -22.38
C GLY A 55 -2.34 21.33 -22.09
N PHE A 56 -1.68 20.38 -21.44
CA PHE A 56 -2.33 19.18 -20.93
C PHE A 56 -3.04 19.49 -19.61
N TRP A 57 -4.14 18.81 -19.34
CA TRP A 57 -5.02 19.11 -18.21
C TRP A 57 -4.54 18.39 -16.95
N ALA A 58 -4.41 19.13 -15.85
CA ALA A 58 -4.01 18.57 -14.55
C ALA A 58 -4.96 17.44 -14.06
N SER A 59 -6.26 17.59 -14.30
CA SER A 59 -7.28 16.59 -13.93
C SER A 59 -7.17 15.26 -14.68
N SER A 60 -6.43 15.24 -15.81
CA SER A 60 -6.18 14.03 -16.59
C SER A 60 -4.91 13.26 -16.16
N ILE A 61 -4.21 13.75 -15.15
CA ILE A 61 -2.96 13.17 -14.65
C ILE A 61 -3.23 12.31 -13.42
N LEU A 62 -2.76 11.07 -13.46
CA LEU A 62 -2.64 10.15 -12.33
C LEU A 62 -1.15 9.89 -12.07
N ALA A 63 -0.66 10.28 -10.90
CA ALA A 63 0.69 9.98 -10.45
C ALA A 63 0.65 9.07 -9.23
N ILE A 64 1.23 7.89 -9.37
CA ILE A 64 1.24 6.84 -8.35
C ILE A 64 2.64 6.72 -7.76
N THR A 65 2.72 6.72 -6.43
CA THR A 65 3.93 6.49 -5.66
C THR A 65 3.75 5.30 -4.73
N PHE A 66 4.86 4.82 -4.14
CA PHE A 66 4.81 3.66 -3.26
C PHE A 66 4.37 4.00 -1.82
N THR A 67 4.67 5.22 -1.34
CA THR A 67 4.37 5.63 0.03
C THR A 67 3.60 6.96 0.08
N ASN A 68 2.80 7.15 1.13
CA ASN A 68 2.09 8.41 1.35
C ASN A 68 3.07 9.58 1.51
N LYS A 69 4.24 9.36 2.10
CA LYS A 69 5.30 10.37 2.21
C LYS A 69 5.78 10.80 0.83
N ALA A 70 6.11 9.84 -0.05
CA ALA A 70 6.54 10.14 -1.42
C ALA A 70 5.45 10.88 -2.21
N ALA A 71 4.16 10.51 -2.02
CA ALA A 71 3.04 11.22 -2.64
C ALA A 71 2.92 12.67 -2.15
N ALA A 72 3.12 12.90 -0.84
CA ALA A 72 3.12 14.25 -0.28
C ALA A 72 4.29 15.09 -0.81
N GLU A 73 5.51 14.55 -0.82
CA GLU A 73 6.69 15.21 -1.37
C GLU A 73 6.54 15.53 -2.87
N MET A 74 5.97 14.60 -3.64
CA MET A 74 5.70 14.82 -5.08
C MET A 74 4.71 15.96 -5.26
N ARG A 75 3.64 16.01 -4.46
CA ARG A 75 2.63 17.08 -4.50
C ARG A 75 3.25 18.44 -4.18
N GLU A 76 4.05 18.52 -3.12
CA GLU A 76 4.75 19.74 -2.72
C GLU A 76 5.69 20.26 -3.82
N ARG A 77 6.49 19.35 -4.41
CA ARG A 77 7.39 19.70 -5.53
C ARG A 77 6.61 20.18 -6.75
N LEU A 78 5.50 19.53 -7.08
CA LEU A 78 4.65 19.96 -8.19
C LEU A 78 3.98 21.29 -7.89
N ALA A 79 3.48 21.52 -6.67
CA ALA A 79 2.94 22.81 -6.26
C ALA A 79 3.97 23.94 -6.39
N SER A 80 5.25 23.68 -6.11
CA SER A 80 6.32 24.67 -6.31
C SER A 80 6.61 24.96 -7.80
N LEU A 81 6.31 24.04 -8.70
CA LEU A 81 6.57 24.19 -10.15
C LEU A 81 5.38 24.78 -10.90
N VAL A 82 4.15 24.37 -10.58
CA VAL A 82 2.94 24.68 -11.34
C VAL A 82 1.83 25.36 -10.51
N GLY A 83 2.12 25.68 -9.24
CA GLY A 83 1.18 26.37 -8.37
C GLY A 83 -0.09 25.55 -8.06
N PRO A 84 -1.27 26.20 -7.95
CA PRO A 84 -2.53 25.58 -7.54
C PRO A 84 -3.01 24.44 -8.46
N GLU A 85 -2.57 24.37 -9.71
CA GLU A 85 -2.92 23.29 -10.62
C GLU A 85 -2.51 21.90 -10.10
N ALA A 86 -1.51 21.85 -9.20
CA ALA A 86 -1.11 20.59 -8.56
C ALA A 86 -2.25 19.94 -7.76
N GLU A 87 -3.21 20.70 -7.24
CA GLU A 87 -4.33 20.20 -6.47
C GLU A 87 -5.36 19.43 -7.33
N HIS A 88 -5.40 19.72 -8.62
CA HIS A 88 -6.33 19.05 -9.55
C HIS A 88 -5.84 17.69 -10.04
N MET A 89 -4.57 17.34 -9.78
CA MET A 89 -4.00 16.04 -10.14
C MET A 89 -4.33 14.96 -9.11
N TRP A 90 -4.42 13.71 -9.57
CA TRP A 90 -4.45 12.57 -8.65
C TRP A 90 -3.01 12.13 -8.37
N ILE A 91 -2.47 12.59 -7.23
CA ILE A 91 -1.17 12.17 -6.72
C ILE A 91 -1.41 11.35 -5.46
N SER A 92 -1.17 10.05 -5.51
CA SER A 92 -1.50 9.12 -4.42
C SER A 92 -0.66 7.84 -4.47
N THR A 93 -0.81 7.00 -3.44
CA THR A 93 -0.33 5.61 -3.51
C THR A 93 -1.33 4.74 -4.28
N PHE A 94 -0.91 3.53 -4.71
CA PHE A 94 -1.80 2.53 -5.30
C PHE A 94 -3.06 2.31 -4.45
N HIS A 95 -2.88 2.02 -3.17
CA HIS A 95 -3.98 1.75 -2.25
C HIS A 95 -4.92 2.96 -2.10
N SER A 96 -4.38 4.16 -1.95
CA SER A 96 -5.21 5.37 -1.83
C SER A 96 -6.02 5.66 -3.09
N ALA A 97 -5.46 5.40 -4.27
CA ALA A 97 -6.19 5.51 -5.54
C ALA A 97 -7.33 4.47 -5.60
N CYS A 98 -7.04 3.21 -5.25
CA CYS A 98 -8.03 2.14 -5.21
C CYS A 98 -9.17 2.41 -4.21
N VAL A 99 -8.85 2.92 -3.01
CA VAL A 99 -9.89 3.31 -2.04
C VAL A 99 -10.84 4.34 -2.64
N ARG A 100 -10.34 5.38 -3.31
CA ARG A 100 -11.20 6.40 -3.94
C ARG A 100 -12.06 5.82 -5.05
N ILE A 101 -11.52 4.90 -5.87
CA ILE A 101 -12.26 4.22 -6.94
C ILE A 101 -13.36 3.34 -6.33
N LEU A 102 -13.01 2.48 -5.37
CA LEU A 102 -13.96 1.56 -4.73
C LEU A 102 -15.05 2.28 -3.92
N ARG A 103 -14.72 3.40 -3.25
CA ARG A 103 -15.72 4.23 -2.54
C ARG A 103 -16.76 4.78 -3.50
N ARG A 104 -16.39 5.10 -4.73
CA ARG A 104 -17.28 5.67 -5.73
C ARG A 104 -18.07 4.58 -6.49
N ASP A 105 -17.38 3.57 -7.00
CA ASP A 105 -17.92 2.63 -7.99
C ASP A 105 -17.99 1.18 -7.47
N GLY A 106 -17.51 0.88 -6.26
CA GLY A 106 -17.47 -0.46 -5.69
C GLY A 106 -18.81 -1.17 -5.54
N LYS A 107 -19.92 -0.42 -5.56
CA LYS A 107 -21.28 -0.97 -5.55
C LYS A 107 -21.53 -1.96 -6.71
N GLU A 108 -20.87 -1.77 -7.84
CA GLU A 108 -20.99 -2.63 -9.02
C GLU A 108 -20.43 -4.05 -8.77
N ILE A 109 -19.60 -4.21 -7.74
CA ILE A 109 -19.04 -5.51 -7.31
C ILE A 109 -19.44 -5.87 -5.87
N GLY A 110 -20.53 -5.26 -5.35
CA GLY A 110 -21.11 -5.59 -4.06
C GLY A 110 -20.47 -4.92 -2.84
N LEU A 111 -19.60 -3.91 -3.01
CA LEU A 111 -19.04 -3.11 -1.92
C LEU A 111 -19.86 -1.83 -1.74
N THR A 112 -20.37 -1.58 -0.53
CA THR A 112 -20.97 -0.28 -0.22
C THR A 112 -19.90 0.76 0.04
N SER A 113 -20.18 2.05 -0.14
CA SER A 113 -19.20 3.13 0.03
C SER A 113 -18.64 3.23 1.47
N GLY A 114 -19.36 2.73 2.48
CA GLY A 114 -18.98 2.70 3.89
C GLY A 114 -18.10 1.50 4.29
N PHE A 115 -17.51 0.76 3.36
CA PHE A 115 -16.72 -0.41 3.70
C PHE A 115 -15.57 -0.12 4.67
N SER A 116 -15.30 -1.04 5.58
CA SER A 116 -14.16 -1.01 6.49
C SER A 116 -12.89 -1.52 5.81
N ILE A 117 -11.75 -0.95 6.19
CA ILE A 117 -10.43 -1.44 5.74
C ILE A 117 -9.75 -2.07 6.95
N TYR A 118 -9.56 -3.39 6.91
CA TYR A 118 -8.91 -4.13 7.98
C TYR A 118 -7.40 -3.99 7.93
N ASP A 119 -6.81 -3.69 9.09
CA ASP A 119 -5.35 -3.74 9.23
C ASP A 119 -4.87 -5.18 9.51
N THR A 120 -3.56 -5.38 9.58
CA THR A 120 -2.96 -6.70 9.81
C THR A 120 -3.49 -7.36 11.09
N ALA A 121 -3.72 -6.60 12.16
CA ALA A 121 -4.21 -7.16 13.43
C ALA A 121 -5.68 -7.58 13.32
N ASP A 122 -6.49 -6.83 12.58
CA ASP A 122 -7.90 -7.17 12.32
C ASP A 122 -7.98 -8.44 11.46
N CYS A 123 -7.13 -8.53 10.43
CA CYS A 123 -7.02 -9.72 9.57
C CYS A 123 -6.56 -10.95 10.37
N GLU A 124 -5.54 -10.83 11.23
CA GLU A 124 -5.08 -11.92 12.09
C GLU A 124 -6.18 -12.38 13.06
N ARG A 125 -6.95 -11.43 13.60
CA ARG A 125 -8.09 -11.74 14.46
C ARG A 125 -9.19 -12.49 13.70
N LEU A 126 -9.51 -12.07 12.49
CA LEU A 126 -10.50 -12.75 11.65
C LEU A 126 -10.06 -14.18 11.32
N VAL A 127 -8.81 -14.38 10.88
CA VAL A 127 -8.26 -15.73 10.61
C VAL A 127 -8.28 -16.59 11.87
N LYS A 128 -7.97 -16.03 13.04
CA LYS A 128 -8.03 -16.77 14.31
C LYS A 128 -9.45 -17.23 14.64
N LEU A 129 -10.46 -16.41 14.37
CA LEU A 129 -11.87 -16.78 14.56
C LEU A 129 -12.26 -17.92 13.61
N ILE A 130 -11.93 -17.79 12.31
CA ILE A 130 -12.18 -18.84 11.33
C ILE A 130 -11.47 -20.13 11.70
N SER A 131 -10.22 -20.06 12.17
CA SER A 131 -9.48 -21.24 12.62
C SER A 131 -10.17 -21.98 13.77
N GLY A 132 -10.80 -21.22 14.68
CA GLY A 132 -11.60 -21.81 15.76
C GLY A 132 -12.83 -22.54 15.23
N ASP A 133 -13.55 -21.94 14.30
CA ASP A 133 -14.79 -22.50 13.73
C ASP A 133 -14.55 -23.73 12.86
N LEU A 134 -13.39 -23.77 12.18
CA LEU A 134 -12.94 -24.90 11.33
C LEU A 134 -12.09 -25.94 12.11
N ASN A 135 -11.93 -25.80 13.43
CA ASN A 135 -11.09 -26.65 14.28
C ASN A 135 -9.64 -26.78 13.78
N ILE A 136 -9.05 -25.70 13.27
CA ILE A 136 -7.68 -25.67 12.77
C ILE A 136 -6.72 -25.42 13.95
N ASP A 137 -5.68 -26.24 14.07
CA ASP A 137 -4.62 -26.06 15.08
C ASP A 137 -3.76 -24.82 14.77
N THR A 138 -4.02 -23.73 15.48
CA THR A 138 -3.31 -22.45 15.33
C THR A 138 -1.86 -22.48 15.83
N LYS A 139 -1.42 -23.53 16.54
CA LYS A 139 -0.01 -23.74 16.90
C LYS A 139 0.79 -24.25 15.69
N ARG A 140 0.18 -25.13 14.90
CA ARG A 140 0.77 -25.66 13.67
C ARG A 140 0.61 -24.70 12.49
N TYR A 141 -0.58 -24.12 12.33
CA TYR A 141 -0.94 -23.21 11.25
C TYR A 141 -1.27 -21.83 11.83
N THR A 142 -0.24 -21.01 11.98
CA THR A 142 -0.42 -19.71 12.62
C THR A 142 -1.25 -18.76 11.75
N PRO A 143 -2.08 -17.87 12.33
CA PRO A 143 -2.85 -16.88 11.56
C PRO A 143 -1.99 -16.07 10.61
N ARG A 144 -0.79 -15.70 11.01
CA ARG A 144 0.15 -14.94 10.19
C ARG A 144 0.62 -15.73 8.97
N MET A 145 0.89 -17.04 9.12
CA MET A 145 1.27 -17.90 7.99
C MET A 145 0.12 -18.03 7.00
N LEU A 146 -1.10 -18.26 7.48
CA LEU A 146 -2.29 -18.39 6.63
C LEU A 146 -2.58 -17.09 5.89
N LEU A 147 -2.50 -15.93 6.57
CA LEU A 147 -2.63 -14.62 5.92
C LEU A 147 -1.57 -14.39 4.86
N GLY A 148 -0.32 -14.79 5.09
CA GLY A 148 0.73 -14.69 4.10
C GLY A 148 0.38 -15.44 2.81
N LYS A 149 -0.16 -16.67 2.93
CA LYS A 149 -0.61 -17.46 1.78
C LYS A 149 -1.81 -16.85 1.06
N ILE A 150 -2.77 -16.30 1.80
CA ILE A 150 -3.91 -15.58 1.22
C ILE A 150 -3.42 -14.33 0.48
N SER A 151 -2.50 -13.58 1.07
CA SER A 151 -1.88 -12.41 0.44
C SER A 151 -1.16 -12.76 -0.87
N ASP A 152 -0.41 -13.87 -0.90
CA ASP A 152 0.24 -14.36 -2.11
C ASP A 152 -0.78 -14.61 -3.23
N CYS A 153 -1.92 -15.26 -2.91
CA CYS A 153 -3.01 -15.49 -3.87
C CYS A 153 -3.58 -14.16 -4.38
N LYS A 154 -3.89 -13.23 -3.48
CA LYS A 154 -4.46 -11.92 -3.86
C LYS A 154 -3.51 -11.09 -4.71
N ASN A 155 -2.24 -11.05 -4.36
CA ASN A 155 -1.21 -10.33 -5.09
C ASN A 155 -0.93 -10.94 -6.47
N SER A 156 -1.24 -12.22 -6.66
CA SER A 156 -1.21 -12.92 -7.95
C SER A 156 -2.56 -12.89 -8.70
N LEU A 157 -3.56 -12.18 -8.17
CA LEU A 157 -4.93 -12.12 -8.68
C LEU A 157 -5.62 -13.49 -8.79
N THR A 158 -5.18 -14.48 -8.00
CA THR A 158 -5.84 -15.77 -7.90
C THR A 158 -7.05 -15.65 -6.98
N SER A 159 -8.25 -15.86 -7.52
CA SER A 159 -9.48 -15.81 -6.72
C SER A 159 -9.58 -17.01 -5.77
N TRP A 160 -10.35 -16.85 -4.70
CA TRP A 160 -10.61 -17.99 -3.80
C TRP A 160 -11.34 -19.15 -4.52
N GLN A 161 -12.18 -18.85 -5.52
CA GLN A 161 -12.83 -19.85 -6.36
C GLN A 161 -11.81 -20.64 -7.17
N ASP A 162 -10.83 -19.96 -7.75
CA ASP A 162 -9.79 -20.63 -8.53
C ASP A 162 -8.85 -21.43 -7.62
N GLN A 163 -8.60 -20.93 -6.40
CA GLN A 163 -7.82 -21.66 -5.41
C GLN A 163 -8.53 -22.96 -4.97
N LEU A 164 -9.86 -22.93 -4.72
CA LEU A 164 -10.63 -24.14 -4.42
C LEU A 164 -10.60 -25.14 -5.60
N LYS A 165 -10.76 -24.63 -6.83
CA LYS A 165 -10.70 -25.48 -8.03
C LYS A 165 -9.33 -26.15 -8.19
N SER A 166 -8.24 -25.41 -7.93
CA SER A 166 -6.86 -25.92 -8.09
C SER A 166 -6.57 -27.13 -7.21
N VAL A 167 -7.25 -27.24 -6.05
CA VAL A 167 -7.12 -28.35 -5.10
C VAL A 167 -8.31 -29.32 -5.15
N ASN A 168 -9.20 -29.21 -6.16
CA ASN A 168 -10.41 -30.02 -6.31
C ASN A 168 -11.29 -30.06 -5.04
N CYS A 169 -11.39 -28.94 -4.33
CA CYS A 169 -12.16 -28.80 -3.10
C CYS A 169 -13.55 -28.24 -3.40
N ASP A 170 -14.60 -28.85 -2.83
CA ASP A 170 -16.01 -28.48 -3.00
C ASP A 170 -16.57 -27.66 -1.84
N TYR A 171 -15.68 -27.13 -0.98
CA TYR A 171 -16.06 -26.29 0.16
C TYR A 171 -16.93 -25.10 -0.28
N LYS A 172 -17.99 -24.87 0.49
CA LYS A 172 -18.87 -23.71 0.30
C LYS A 172 -18.70 -22.74 1.48
N PRO A 173 -18.34 -21.47 1.22
CA PRO A 173 -18.22 -20.47 2.27
C PRO A 173 -19.45 -20.42 3.19
N GLY A 174 -19.23 -20.35 4.50
CA GLY A 174 -20.28 -20.46 5.51
C GLY A 174 -20.74 -21.88 5.84
N GLN A 175 -20.18 -22.91 5.22
CA GLN A 175 -20.51 -24.31 5.49
C GLN A 175 -19.99 -24.72 6.88
N ARG A 176 -20.91 -25.21 7.73
CA ARG A 176 -20.54 -25.73 9.06
C ARG A 176 -20.07 -27.19 8.98
N GLY A 177 -19.17 -27.53 9.92
CA GLY A 177 -18.71 -28.91 10.08
C GLY A 177 -17.83 -29.46 8.97
N TYR A 178 -17.35 -28.61 8.08
CA TYR A 178 -16.35 -29.02 7.09
C TYR A 178 -15.04 -29.40 7.80
N GLN A 179 -14.46 -30.52 7.40
CA GLN A 179 -13.18 -30.99 7.93
C GLN A 179 -12.16 -30.98 6.80
N VAL A 180 -11.14 -30.16 6.95
CA VAL A 180 -9.99 -30.14 6.05
C VAL A 180 -9.23 -31.44 6.15
N SER A 181 -8.79 -31.98 5.02
CA SER A 181 -8.00 -33.20 4.96
C SER A 181 -6.72 -33.08 5.78
N ALA A 182 -6.47 -34.06 6.65
CA ALA A 182 -5.34 -34.00 7.57
C ALA A 182 -4.01 -33.92 6.83
N GLY A 183 -3.29 -32.82 7.04
CA GLY A 183 -1.96 -32.60 6.45
C GLY A 183 -1.96 -31.94 5.06
N ASP A 184 -3.11 -31.71 4.44
CA ASP A 184 -3.20 -31.00 3.17
C ASP A 184 -3.22 -29.48 3.43
N VAL A 185 -2.06 -28.83 3.24
CA VAL A 185 -1.89 -27.41 3.46
C VAL A 185 -2.56 -26.59 2.35
N ASP A 186 -2.59 -27.09 1.13
CA ASP A 186 -3.15 -26.37 -0.01
C ASP A 186 -4.67 -26.33 0.07
N GLU A 187 -5.32 -27.46 0.45
CA GLU A 187 -6.75 -27.49 0.76
C GLU A 187 -7.07 -26.55 1.94
N LEU A 188 -6.26 -26.60 3.01
CA LEU A 188 -6.42 -25.71 4.17
C LEU A 188 -6.39 -24.23 3.77
N VAL A 189 -5.43 -23.83 2.95
CA VAL A 189 -5.30 -22.45 2.46
C VAL A 189 -6.51 -22.07 1.60
N ALA A 190 -6.95 -22.95 0.71
CA ALA A 190 -8.09 -22.71 -0.16
C ALA A 190 -9.40 -22.51 0.63
N VAL A 191 -9.67 -23.39 1.61
CA VAL A 191 -10.84 -23.29 2.51
C VAL A 191 -10.77 -22.05 3.36
N MET A 192 -9.59 -21.77 3.97
CA MET A 192 -9.39 -20.57 4.78
C MET A 192 -9.59 -19.30 3.96
N TYR A 193 -9.07 -19.24 2.74
CA TYR A 193 -9.22 -18.09 1.85
C TYR A 193 -10.68 -17.85 1.47
N ALA A 194 -11.41 -18.92 1.11
CA ALA A 194 -12.82 -18.84 0.77
C ALA A 194 -13.67 -18.32 1.95
N GLU A 195 -13.46 -18.85 3.15
CA GLU A 195 -14.17 -18.41 4.34
C GLU A 195 -13.79 -16.98 4.76
N TYR A 196 -12.51 -16.64 4.62
CA TYR A 196 -11.99 -15.29 4.91
C TYR A 196 -12.66 -14.23 4.01
N GLN A 197 -12.71 -14.47 2.70
CA GLN A 197 -13.37 -13.55 1.76
C GLN A 197 -14.88 -13.46 1.99
N TYR A 198 -15.52 -14.58 2.32
CA TYR A 198 -16.93 -14.60 2.65
C TYR A 198 -17.24 -13.71 3.88
N ARG A 199 -16.44 -13.83 4.95
CA ARG A 199 -16.63 -13.02 6.17
C ARG A 199 -16.29 -11.55 5.96
N LEU A 200 -15.29 -11.24 5.15
CA LEU A 200 -15.03 -9.85 4.74
C LEU A 200 -16.23 -9.26 3.99
N ALA A 201 -16.80 -10.01 3.05
CA ALA A 201 -17.97 -9.56 2.29
C ALA A 201 -19.19 -9.34 3.19
N MET A 202 -19.47 -10.27 4.11
CA MET A 202 -20.56 -10.14 5.11
C MET A 202 -20.38 -8.93 6.03
N ALA A 203 -19.14 -8.60 6.38
CA ALA A 203 -18.79 -7.43 7.20
C ALA A 203 -18.70 -6.12 6.40
N ASN A 204 -18.97 -6.15 5.09
CA ASN A 204 -18.68 -5.04 4.19
C ASN A 204 -17.27 -4.48 4.45
N ALA A 205 -16.28 -5.35 4.46
CA ALA A 205 -14.89 -5.03 4.74
C ALA A 205 -13.96 -5.54 3.65
N VAL A 206 -12.80 -4.94 3.54
CA VAL A 206 -11.70 -5.32 2.66
C VAL A 206 -10.40 -5.27 3.44
N ASP A 207 -9.42 -6.08 3.09
CA ASP A 207 -8.04 -5.89 3.55
C ASP A 207 -7.23 -5.05 2.55
N PHE A 208 -5.95 -4.83 2.84
CA PHE A 208 -5.09 -4.01 1.98
C PHE A 208 -4.89 -4.62 0.58
N ASP A 209 -4.77 -5.95 0.48
CA ASP A 209 -4.59 -6.62 -0.81
C ASP A 209 -5.88 -6.58 -1.65
N ASP A 210 -7.04 -6.66 -0.98
CA ASP A 210 -8.35 -6.51 -1.62
C ASP A 210 -8.51 -5.14 -2.29
N LEU A 211 -7.92 -4.08 -1.75
CA LEU A 211 -8.06 -2.75 -2.36
C LEU A 211 -7.61 -2.77 -3.82
N ILE A 212 -6.52 -3.45 -4.12
CA ILE A 212 -5.99 -3.57 -5.48
C ILE A 212 -6.74 -4.65 -6.25
N MET A 213 -6.86 -5.86 -5.69
CA MET A 213 -7.52 -6.98 -6.35
C MET A 213 -8.97 -6.66 -6.72
N ARG A 214 -9.75 -6.07 -5.82
CA ARG A 214 -11.15 -5.69 -6.08
C ARG A 214 -11.28 -4.54 -7.07
N THR A 215 -10.30 -3.64 -7.14
CA THR A 215 -10.28 -2.60 -8.19
C THR A 215 -10.02 -3.20 -9.56
N VAL A 216 -9.10 -4.16 -9.66
CA VAL A 216 -8.87 -4.91 -10.91
C VAL A 216 -10.14 -5.68 -11.30
N GLU A 217 -10.77 -6.39 -10.36
CA GLU A 217 -12.04 -7.08 -10.60
C GLU A 217 -13.14 -6.13 -11.10
N LEU A 218 -13.25 -4.94 -10.48
CA LEU A 218 -14.20 -3.91 -10.91
C LEU A 218 -13.99 -3.50 -12.37
N PHE A 219 -12.74 -3.28 -12.77
CA PHE A 219 -12.44 -2.86 -14.14
C PHE A 219 -12.67 -3.98 -15.15
N GLN A 220 -12.37 -5.23 -14.80
CA GLN A 220 -12.59 -6.39 -15.68
C GLN A 220 -14.07 -6.77 -15.82
N ARG A 221 -14.85 -6.62 -14.74
CA ARG A 221 -16.29 -6.97 -14.75
C ARG A 221 -17.20 -5.86 -15.26
N CYS A 222 -16.77 -4.60 -15.14
CA CYS A 222 -17.57 -3.42 -15.45
C CYS A 222 -16.87 -2.53 -16.48
N PRO A 223 -16.93 -2.87 -17.79
CA PRO A 223 -16.24 -2.12 -18.85
C PRO A 223 -16.52 -0.62 -18.84
N GLN A 224 -17.76 -0.21 -18.53
CA GLN A 224 -18.13 1.21 -18.45
C GLN A 224 -17.39 1.97 -17.35
N VAL A 225 -17.02 1.29 -16.24
CA VAL A 225 -16.24 1.89 -15.17
C VAL A 225 -14.77 2.03 -15.59
N SER A 226 -14.19 0.97 -16.17
CA SER A 226 -12.82 1.03 -16.65
C SER A 226 -12.63 2.08 -17.74
N GLU A 227 -13.57 2.17 -18.67
CA GLU A 227 -13.59 3.18 -19.74
C GLU A 227 -13.65 4.60 -19.15
N TYR A 228 -14.52 4.85 -18.15
CA TYR A 228 -14.56 6.14 -17.46
C TYR A 228 -13.18 6.54 -16.91
N TYR A 229 -12.47 5.64 -16.25
CA TYR A 229 -11.16 5.96 -15.68
C TYR A 229 -10.06 6.07 -16.73
N ARG A 230 -10.11 5.32 -17.83
CA ARG A 230 -9.23 5.49 -19.01
C ARG A 230 -9.41 6.87 -19.65
N HIS A 231 -10.66 7.32 -19.79
CA HIS A 231 -10.94 8.67 -20.28
C HIS A 231 -10.50 9.75 -19.32
N LYS A 232 -10.63 9.51 -18.01
CA LYS A 232 -10.22 10.45 -16.98
C LYS A 232 -8.70 10.57 -16.88
N PHE A 233 -7.98 9.46 -16.85
CA PHE A 233 -6.53 9.43 -16.65
C PHE A 233 -5.81 9.16 -17.97
N ARG A 234 -5.56 10.23 -18.69
CA ARG A 234 -4.87 10.14 -19.99
C ARG A 234 -3.35 10.07 -19.86
N TYR A 235 -2.82 10.45 -18.69
CA TYR A 235 -1.39 10.46 -18.37
C TYR A 235 -1.18 9.78 -17.03
N ILE A 236 -0.55 8.61 -17.07
CA ILE A 236 -0.28 7.77 -15.91
C ILE A 236 1.21 7.79 -15.63
N PHE A 237 1.56 8.13 -14.40
CA PHE A 237 2.94 8.13 -13.92
C PHE A 237 3.05 7.16 -12.75
N VAL A 238 4.04 6.27 -12.79
CA VAL A 238 4.30 5.33 -11.71
C VAL A 238 5.75 5.45 -11.28
N ASP A 239 5.97 5.81 -10.01
CA ASP A 239 7.30 5.85 -9.39
C ASP A 239 7.62 4.49 -8.74
N GLU A 240 8.90 4.18 -8.60
CA GLU A 240 9.42 2.93 -8.01
C GLU A 240 8.79 1.66 -8.62
N TYR A 241 8.68 1.64 -9.95
CA TYR A 241 7.96 0.59 -10.69
C TYR A 241 8.53 -0.82 -10.48
N GLN A 242 9.82 -0.96 -10.12
CA GLN A 242 10.46 -2.23 -9.78
C GLN A 242 9.89 -2.91 -8.54
N ASP A 243 9.18 -2.16 -7.68
CA ASP A 243 8.59 -2.68 -6.44
C ASP A 243 7.12 -3.09 -6.60
N THR A 244 6.57 -3.02 -7.83
CA THR A 244 5.19 -3.43 -8.10
C THR A 244 5.03 -4.95 -8.08
N ASN A 245 3.91 -5.42 -7.51
CA ASN A 245 3.47 -6.81 -7.61
C ASN A 245 2.60 -7.02 -8.86
N HIS A 246 2.21 -8.27 -9.12
CA HIS A 246 1.40 -8.61 -10.29
C HIS A 246 0.04 -7.89 -10.30
N ALA A 247 -0.65 -7.79 -9.17
CA ALA A 247 -1.95 -7.10 -9.10
C ALA A 247 -1.83 -5.60 -9.43
N GLN A 248 -0.78 -4.94 -8.94
CA GLN A 248 -0.49 -3.53 -9.26
C GLN A 248 -0.13 -3.34 -10.74
N TYR A 249 0.65 -4.26 -11.28
CA TYR A 249 0.98 -4.28 -12.71
C TYR A 249 -0.28 -4.40 -13.57
N VAL A 250 -1.16 -5.37 -13.27
CA VAL A 250 -2.42 -5.54 -14.00
C VAL A 250 -3.31 -4.31 -13.86
N LEU A 251 -3.40 -3.70 -12.67
CA LEU A 251 -4.14 -2.46 -12.46
C LEU A 251 -3.65 -1.32 -13.37
N VAL A 252 -2.33 -1.18 -13.51
CA VAL A 252 -1.74 -0.17 -14.41
C VAL A 252 -2.09 -0.47 -15.87
N ARG A 253 -2.06 -1.73 -16.28
CA ARG A 253 -2.47 -2.15 -17.64
C ARG A 253 -3.94 -1.85 -17.90
N GLU A 254 -4.82 -2.19 -16.98
CA GLU A 254 -6.26 -1.88 -17.09
C GLU A 254 -6.52 -0.37 -17.22
N LEU A 255 -5.85 0.43 -16.41
CA LEU A 255 -5.95 1.89 -16.46
C LEU A 255 -5.37 2.47 -17.76
N SER A 256 -4.30 1.89 -18.29
CA SER A 256 -3.67 2.36 -19.52
C SER A 256 -4.51 2.05 -20.76
N GLY A 257 -5.34 0.99 -20.72
CA GLY A 257 -6.12 0.53 -21.86
C GLY A 257 -5.28 -0.05 -22.99
N ILE A 258 -4.05 -0.51 -22.71
CA ILE A 258 -3.14 -1.05 -23.75
C ILE A 258 -3.75 -2.29 -24.42
N ASP A 259 -4.54 -3.06 -23.69
CA ASP A 259 -5.18 -4.28 -24.17
C ASP A 259 -6.55 -4.02 -24.83
N SER A 260 -7.00 -2.76 -24.92
CA SER A 260 -8.31 -2.40 -25.50
C SER A 260 -8.39 -2.54 -27.02
N GLY A 261 -7.26 -2.78 -27.69
CA GLY A 261 -7.17 -2.84 -29.17
C GLY A 261 -7.28 -1.48 -29.87
N GLU A 262 -7.38 -0.40 -29.13
CA GLU A 262 -7.48 0.94 -29.66
C GLU A 262 -6.10 1.48 -30.06
N GLN A 263 -6.04 2.20 -31.19
CA GLN A 263 -4.79 2.79 -31.66
C GLN A 263 -4.44 4.06 -30.85
N PRO A 264 -3.15 4.26 -30.52
CA PRO A 264 -2.70 5.49 -29.87
C PRO A 264 -3.02 6.72 -30.72
N ASP A 265 -3.61 7.75 -30.11
CA ASP A 265 -3.75 9.05 -30.76
C ASP A 265 -2.49 9.90 -30.48
N PRO A 266 -1.64 10.17 -31.48
CA PRO A 266 -0.44 10.98 -31.29
C PRO A 266 -0.71 12.46 -30.96
N HIS A 267 -1.97 12.89 -31.10
CA HIS A 267 -2.38 14.28 -30.86
C HIS A 267 -3.43 14.44 -29.77
N MET A 268 -3.34 13.66 -28.73
CA MET A 268 -4.29 13.62 -27.61
C MET A 268 -4.52 14.97 -26.91
N ARG A 269 -4.96 15.98 -27.67
CA ARG A 269 -5.41 17.28 -27.18
C ARG A 269 -6.93 17.30 -27.22
N GLY A 270 -7.59 17.02 -26.07
CA GLY A 270 -9.02 17.27 -25.93
C GLY A 270 -9.89 16.02 -25.79
N ALA A 271 -11.02 16.21 -25.13
CA ALA A 271 -12.06 15.22 -24.89
C ALA A 271 -12.61 14.68 -26.22
N GLY A 272 -12.58 13.37 -26.41
CA GLY A 272 -13.38 12.70 -27.42
C GLY A 272 -12.73 11.64 -28.29
N ARG A 273 -11.47 11.26 -28.09
CA ARG A 273 -10.89 10.09 -28.76
C ARG A 273 -10.29 9.12 -27.76
N VAL A 274 -10.67 7.87 -27.90
CA VAL A 274 -10.34 6.76 -27.05
C VAL A 274 -9.17 6.02 -27.65
N GLY A 275 -8.01 6.22 -27.10
CA GLY A 275 -6.82 5.42 -27.34
C GLY A 275 -6.14 5.14 -26.01
N PRO A 276 -5.15 4.23 -25.94
CA PRO A 276 -4.44 3.95 -24.70
C PRO A 276 -3.86 5.22 -24.08
N SER A 277 -3.91 5.30 -22.74
CA SER A 277 -3.32 6.40 -22.00
C SER A 277 -1.80 6.40 -22.13
N TRP A 278 -1.20 7.57 -22.04
CA TRP A 278 0.26 7.67 -22.01
C TRP A 278 0.75 7.22 -20.64
N ILE A 279 1.72 6.32 -20.64
CA ILE A 279 2.31 5.80 -19.41
C ILE A 279 3.78 6.19 -19.32
N THR A 280 4.17 6.66 -18.15
CA THR A 280 5.57 6.89 -17.79
C THR A 280 5.86 6.15 -16.49
N VAL A 281 6.76 5.19 -16.54
CA VAL A 281 7.23 4.48 -15.35
C VAL A 281 8.67 4.86 -15.04
N VAL A 282 8.98 5.00 -13.76
CA VAL A 282 10.33 5.31 -13.28
C VAL A 282 10.70 4.24 -12.28
N GLY A 283 11.90 3.71 -12.41
CA GLY A 283 12.36 2.70 -11.49
C GLY A 283 13.83 2.36 -11.63
N ASP A 284 14.29 1.57 -10.69
CA ASP A 284 15.64 1.04 -10.63
C ASP A 284 15.61 -0.45 -10.32
N SER A 285 15.84 -1.29 -11.32
CA SER A 285 15.86 -2.74 -11.16
C SER A 285 16.88 -3.20 -10.10
N ASP A 286 17.95 -2.43 -9.86
CA ASP A 286 18.94 -2.74 -8.85
C ASP A 286 18.49 -2.40 -7.42
N GLN A 287 17.39 -1.67 -7.26
CA GLN A 287 16.77 -1.31 -5.99
C GLN A 287 15.50 -2.13 -5.68
N SER A 288 15.21 -3.20 -6.41
CA SER A 288 14.08 -4.09 -6.14
C SER A 288 14.34 -4.91 -4.86
N ILE A 289 13.88 -4.41 -3.72
CA ILE A 289 14.11 -5.00 -2.39
C ILE A 289 12.82 -5.50 -1.72
N TYR A 290 11.67 -5.44 -2.39
CA TYR A 290 10.37 -5.82 -1.87
C TYR A 290 9.84 -7.16 -2.40
N ALA A 291 10.71 -8.05 -2.92
CA ALA A 291 10.30 -9.39 -3.37
C ALA A 291 9.58 -10.18 -2.26
N PHE A 292 9.97 -10.02 -0.99
CA PHE A 292 9.29 -10.62 0.16
C PHE A 292 7.86 -10.08 0.42
N ARG A 293 7.45 -9.03 -0.29
CA ARG A 293 6.08 -8.46 -0.32
C ARG A 293 5.38 -8.69 -1.66
N GLY A 294 5.87 -9.65 -2.44
CA GLY A 294 5.29 -9.99 -3.73
C GLY A 294 5.68 -9.08 -4.90
N ALA A 295 6.66 -8.17 -4.73
CA ALA A 295 7.18 -7.39 -5.85
C ALA A 295 7.80 -8.33 -6.90
N ASP A 296 7.51 -8.05 -8.17
CA ASP A 296 8.02 -8.82 -9.31
C ASP A 296 8.87 -7.94 -10.21
N ILE A 297 10.17 -8.18 -10.18
CA ILE A 297 11.15 -7.42 -10.97
C ILE A 297 10.90 -7.53 -12.48
N ARG A 298 10.20 -8.59 -12.94
CA ARG A 298 9.85 -8.78 -14.35
C ARG A 298 8.99 -7.62 -14.86
N ASN A 299 8.17 -7.02 -14.02
CA ASN A 299 7.32 -5.89 -14.41
C ASN A 299 8.12 -4.73 -15.02
N ILE A 300 9.32 -4.45 -14.50
CA ILE A 300 10.19 -3.40 -15.07
C ILE A 300 11.12 -3.94 -16.17
N GLN A 301 11.51 -5.22 -16.09
CA GLN A 301 12.40 -5.83 -17.08
C GLN A 301 11.68 -6.04 -18.42
N ASP A 302 10.42 -6.48 -18.37
CA ASP A 302 9.61 -6.85 -19.52
C ASP A 302 8.74 -5.69 -20.02
N PHE A 303 8.87 -4.48 -19.45
CA PHE A 303 8.05 -3.31 -19.79
C PHE A 303 8.00 -3.02 -21.30
N GLU A 304 9.11 -3.19 -22.00
CA GLU A 304 9.19 -2.96 -23.45
C GLU A 304 8.43 -4.03 -24.25
N GLN A 305 8.24 -5.22 -23.70
CA GLN A 305 7.43 -6.28 -24.31
C GLN A 305 5.95 -6.02 -24.09
N ASP A 306 5.61 -5.56 -22.89
CA ASP A 306 4.24 -5.22 -22.50
C ASP A 306 3.72 -3.97 -23.20
N PHE A 307 4.62 -3.03 -23.49
CA PHE A 307 4.33 -1.77 -24.19
C PHE A 307 5.21 -1.65 -25.44
N PRO A 308 4.79 -2.22 -26.59
CA PRO A 308 5.65 -2.38 -27.78
C PRO A 308 6.24 -1.10 -28.36
N ASN A 309 5.64 0.06 -28.07
CA ASN A 309 6.14 1.37 -28.49
C ASN A 309 6.88 2.12 -27.37
N ALA A 310 7.27 1.41 -26.31
CA ALA A 310 7.97 2.01 -25.20
C ALA A 310 9.37 2.48 -25.60
N LYS A 311 9.73 3.66 -25.11
CA LYS A 311 11.11 4.14 -25.13
C LYS A 311 11.72 3.97 -23.75
N THR A 312 12.94 3.46 -23.70
CA THR A 312 13.74 3.38 -22.47
C THR A 312 14.80 4.46 -22.48
N ILE A 313 14.87 5.25 -21.40
CA ILE A 313 15.91 6.26 -21.17
C ILE A 313 16.59 5.94 -19.85
N MET A 314 17.93 5.77 -19.88
CA MET A 314 18.73 5.44 -18.71
C MET A 314 19.34 6.70 -18.08
N LEU A 315 19.15 6.87 -16.75
CA LEU A 315 19.77 7.95 -15.99
C LEU A 315 20.90 7.37 -15.13
N GLU A 316 22.13 7.52 -15.58
CA GLU A 316 23.32 6.93 -14.96
C GLU A 316 24.15 7.94 -14.14
N GLN A 317 23.99 9.24 -14.40
CA GLN A 317 24.68 10.26 -13.61
C GLN A 317 24.07 10.41 -12.22
N ASN A 318 24.87 10.18 -11.21
CA ASN A 318 24.49 10.33 -9.81
C ASN A 318 24.89 11.72 -9.30
N TYR A 319 23.99 12.34 -8.53
CA TYR A 319 24.16 13.67 -7.91
C TYR A 319 24.19 13.64 -6.39
N ARG A 320 24.16 12.44 -5.79
CA ARG A 320 24.07 12.23 -4.34
C ARG A 320 25.41 11.87 -3.73
N SER A 321 26.10 10.91 -4.36
CA SER A 321 27.24 10.20 -3.78
C SER A 321 28.53 10.48 -4.54
N THR A 322 29.68 10.38 -3.84
CA THR A 322 31.01 10.41 -4.43
C THR A 322 31.33 9.11 -5.16
N GLN A 323 32.36 9.11 -6.00
CA GLN A 323 32.69 7.97 -6.87
C GLN A 323 33.08 6.72 -6.07
N THR A 324 33.81 6.85 -4.97
CA THR A 324 34.18 5.71 -4.09
C THR A 324 32.95 4.93 -3.62
N ILE A 325 31.87 5.62 -3.22
CA ILE A 325 30.60 4.98 -2.82
C ILE A 325 29.96 4.27 -4.02
N LEU A 326 29.95 4.93 -5.19
CA LEU A 326 29.36 4.35 -6.39
C LEU A 326 30.12 3.14 -6.91
N ASP A 327 31.45 3.15 -6.83
CA ASP A 327 32.28 2.02 -7.23
C ASP A 327 32.03 0.80 -6.36
N ALA A 328 31.90 0.99 -5.04
CA ALA A 328 31.52 -0.08 -4.13
C ALA A 328 30.11 -0.63 -4.45
N ALA A 329 29.15 0.26 -4.66
CA ALA A 329 27.77 -0.13 -5.03
C ALA A 329 27.74 -0.85 -6.39
N ASN A 330 28.44 -0.34 -7.40
CA ASN A 330 28.55 -0.97 -8.72
C ASN A 330 29.19 -2.37 -8.63
N ALA A 331 30.22 -2.53 -7.78
CA ALA A 331 30.89 -3.81 -7.60
C ALA A 331 29.98 -4.86 -6.91
N VAL A 332 29.17 -4.44 -5.92
CA VAL A 332 28.21 -5.32 -5.26
C VAL A 332 27.12 -5.76 -6.23
N ILE A 333 26.49 -4.80 -6.92
CA ILE A 333 25.34 -5.10 -7.78
C ILE A 333 25.74 -5.84 -9.06
N ALA A 334 26.98 -5.73 -9.52
CA ALA A 334 27.47 -6.45 -10.68
C ALA A 334 27.43 -7.98 -10.52
N ARG A 335 27.29 -8.47 -9.28
CA ARG A 335 27.17 -9.91 -8.97
C ARG A 335 25.75 -10.45 -9.15
N ASN A 336 24.76 -9.57 -9.31
CA ASN A 336 23.40 -9.99 -9.60
C ASN A 336 23.27 -10.45 -11.05
N GLU A 337 22.66 -11.62 -11.24
CA GLU A 337 22.34 -12.17 -12.55
C GLU A 337 21.09 -11.49 -13.15
N ASN A 338 20.93 -11.58 -14.47
CA ASN A 338 19.73 -11.13 -15.20
C ASN A 338 19.35 -9.66 -15.03
N ARG A 339 20.32 -8.76 -14.90
CA ARG A 339 20.09 -7.31 -14.83
C ARG A 339 20.38 -6.59 -16.16
N LYS A 340 19.66 -5.51 -16.45
CA LYS A 340 20.06 -4.56 -17.53
C LYS A 340 21.32 -3.81 -17.04
N PRO A 341 22.47 -3.93 -17.73
CA PRO A 341 23.71 -3.32 -17.27
C PRO A 341 23.58 -1.79 -17.23
N LYS A 342 23.96 -1.20 -16.12
CA LYS A 342 24.18 0.24 -15.97
C LYS A 342 25.36 0.47 -15.04
N LYS A 343 26.05 1.59 -15.22
CA LYS A 343 27.18 1.97 -14.37
C LYS A 343 26.97 3.39 -13.87
N LEU A 344 26.75 3.53 -12.59
CA LEU A 344 26.60 4.84 -11.97
C LEU A 344 27.95 5.54 -11.92
N TRP A 345 27.94 6.83 -12.27
CA TRP A 345 29.10 7.72 -12.21
C TRP A 345 28.68 9.08 -11.67
N THR A 346 29.62 9.84 -11.14
CA THR A 346 29.36 11.18 -10.59
C THR A 346 30.43 12.19 -11.01
N ALA A 347 30.06 13.46 -11.00
CA ALA A 347 31.01 14.57 -11.16
C ALA A 347 31.50 15.13 -9.80
N LEU A 348 31.10 14.52 -8.67
CA LEU A 348 31.47 14.98 -7.31
C LEU A 348 32.89 14.56 -6.89
N GLY A 349 33.62 13.82 -7.72
CA GLY A 349 34.97 13.32 -7.42
C GLY A 349 34.97 12.05 -6.57
N GLU A 350 36.15 11.65 -6.16
CA GLU A 350 36.40 10.38 -5.43
C GLU A 350 35.70 10.35 -4.05
N GLY A 351 35.84 11.40 -3.25
CA GLY A 351 35.34 11.46 -1.87
C GLY A 351 36.19 10.62 -0.91
N ASP A 352 35.69 10.45 0.32
CA ASP A 352 36.34 9.73 1.38
C ASP A 352 36.30 8.20 1.16
N LYS A 353 37.24 7.50 1.76
CA LYS A 353 37.30 6.03 1.75
C LYS A 353 36.20 5.46 2.65
N ILE A 354 35.64 4.33 2.24
CA ILE A 354 34.72 3.55 3.06
C ILE A 354 35.49 2.89 4.20
N VAL A 355 35.04 3.08 5.44
CA VAL A 355 35.61 2.47 6.64
C VAL A 355 34.79 1.22 6.99
N GLY A 356 35.49 0.10 7.18
CA GLY A 356 34.90 -1.14 7.67
C GLY A 356 35.31 -1.38 9.13
N TYR A 357 34.37 -1.80 9.96
CA TYR A 357 34.62 -2.21 11.34
C TYR A 357 33.95 -3.55 11.62
N ALA A 358 34.70 -4.48 12.21
CA ALA A 358 34.21 -5.79 12.64
C ALA A 358 34.21 -5.85 14.18
N ALA A 359 33.06 -6.02 14.77
CA ALA A 359 32.88 -6.16 16.22
C ALA A 359 32.63 -7.60 16.63
N ASP A 360 32.97 -7.97 17.86
CA ASP A 360 32.71 -9.29 18.42
C ASP A 360 31.21 -9.46 18.82
N ASN A 361 30.51 -8.35 19.09
CA ASN A 361 29.11 -8.35 19.49
C ASN A 361 28.44 -7.01 19.18
N ALA A 362 27.10 -6.98 19.30
CA ALA A 362 26.27 -5.81 19.00
C ALA A 362 26.58 -4.60 19.91
N GLN A 363 27.01 -4.80 21.14
CA GLN A 363 27.36 -3.71 22.08
C GLN A 363 28.66 -3.01 21.66
N GLN A 364 29.68 -3.77 21.23
CA GLN A 364 30.92 -3.22 20.72
C GLN A 364 30.68 -2.47 19.41
N GLU A 365 29.85 -3.03 18.49
CA GLU A 365 29.46 -2.35 17.25
C GLU A 365 28.80 -1.01 17.56
N ALA A 366 27.78 -1.01 18.43
CA ALA A 366 27.04 0.19 18.79
C ALA A 366 27.91 1.23 19.51
N GLY A 367 28.82 0.80 20.38
CA GLY A 367 29.78 1.66 21.06
C GLY A 367 30.76 2.32 20.07
N TRP A 368 31.27 1.57 19.10
CA TRP A 368 32.14 2.11 18.06
C TRP A 368 31.39 3.15 17.21
N ILE A 369 30.15 2.85 16.79
CA ILE A 369 29.30 3.78 16.02
C ILE A 369 29.10 5.08 16.81
N ALA A 370 28.76 5.01 18.10
CA ALA A 370 28.57 6.19 18.93
C ALA A 370 29.82 7.07 19.03
N ASN A 371 30.99 6.43 19.21
CA ASN A 371 32.27 7.12 19.27
C ASN A 371 32.63 7.77 17.93
N GLU A 372 32.37 7.09 16.81
CA GLU A 372 32.65 7.60 15.47
C GLU A 372 31.72 8.78 15.14
N ILE A 373 30.45 8.73 15.52
CA ILE A 373 29.53 9.86 15.37
C ILE A 373 30.02 11.07 16.15
N ALA A 374 30.45 10.86 17.42
CA ALA A 374 31.00 11.94 18.23
C ALA A 374 32.29 12.52 17.62
N ARG A 375 33.18 11.68 17.08
CA ARG A 375 34.38 12.12 16.37
C ARG A 375 34.04 12.96 15.15
N ILE A 376 33.18 12.47 14.26
CA ILE A 376 32.78 13.18 13.02
C ILE A 376 32.14 14.53 13.37
N HIS A 377 31.29 14.56 14.40
CA HIS A 377 30.65 15.80 14.83
C HIS A 377 31.66 16.80 15.37
N ASN A 378 32.56 16.37 16.27
CA ASN A 378 33.49 17.27 16.99
C ASN A 378 34.69 17.69 16.13
N GLU A 379 35.22 16.79 15.30
CA GLU A 379 36.44 17.03 14.52
C GLU A 379 36.12 17.57 13.11
N GLU A 380 35.06 17.09 12.49
CA GLU A 380 34.71 17.43 11.10
C GLU A 380 33.53 18.43 11.01
N GLY A 381 32.87 18.75 12.14
CA GLY A 381 31.78 19.73 12.19
C GLY A 381 30.46 19.25 11.55
N VAL A 382 30.30 17.96 11.32
CA VAL A 382 29.07 17.41 10.71
C VAL A 382 27.93 17.47 11.72
N ALA A 383 26.80 18.01 11.32
CA ALA A 383 25.65 18.08 12.21
C ALA A 383 25.01 16.68 12.41
N TYR A 384 24.52 16.37 13.61
CA TYR A 384 23.89 15.09 13.90
C TYR A 384 22.73 14.76 12.97
N ARG A 385 21.98 15.76 12.51
CA ARG A 385 20.88 15.58 11.54
C ARG A 385 21.32 15.10 10.16
N ASP A 386 22.61 15.20 9.86
CA ASP A 386 23.19 14.78 8.57
C ASP A 386 23.83 13.38 8.65
N ILE A 387 23.67 12.70 9.81
CA ILE A 387 24.17 11.34 10.05
C ILE A 387 22.99 10.38 10.16
N ALA A 388 23.04 9.25 9.45
CA ALA A 388 22.03 8.22 9.51
C ALA A 388 22.64 6.85 9.83
N ILE A 389 22.02 6.11 10.75
CA ILE A 389 22.34 4.72 11.06
C ILE A 389 21.26 3.84 10.44
N MET A 390 21.68 2.92 9.56
CA MET A 390 20.77 1.97 8.92
C MET A 390 21.01 0.56 9.44
N TYR A 391 19.96 -0.20 9.71
CA TYR A 391 20.02 -1.58 10.16
C TYR A 391 18.96 -2.45 9.47
N ARG A 392 19.21 -3.77 9.44
CA ARG A 392 18.33 -4.71 8.73
C ARG A 392 17.07 -5.07 9.51
N ALA A 393 17.15 -5.22 10.82
CA ALA A 393 16.06 -5.67 11.66
C ALA A 393 15.85 -4.75 12.87
N ASN A 394 14.57 -4.49 13.21
CA ASN A 394 14.23 -3.59 14.33
C ASN A 394 14.84 -4.01 15.68
N ALA A 395 15.13 -5.31 15.88
CA ALA A 395 15.80 -5.79 17.08
C ALA A 395 17.21 -5.21 17.28
N GLN A 396 17.87 -4.77 16.20
CA GLN A 396 19.20 -4.15 16.24
C GLN A 396 19.16 -2.72 16.79
N SER A 397 18.01 -2.04 16.76
CA SER A 397 17.90 -0.65 17.24
C SER A 397 18.23 -0.53 18.73
N ARG A 398 17.92 -1.54 19.53
CA ARG A 398 18.06 -1.46 20.98
C ARG A 398 19.49 -1.20 21.45
N SER A 399 20.46 -1.94 20.95
CA SER A 399 21.88 -1.74 21.29
C SER A 399 22.37 -0.37 20.81
N LEU A 400 21.92 0.08 19.64
CA LEU A 400 22.24 1.41 19.10
C LEU A 400 21.65 2.52 19.97
N GLU A 401 20.38 2.42 20.35
CA GLU A 401 19.71 3.39 21.22
C GLU A 401 20.39 3.48 22.60
N GLU A 402 20.70 2.32 23.21
CA GLU A 402 21.45 2.27 24.47
C GLU A 402 22.82 2.96 24.35
N ALA A 403 23.55 2.75 23.26
CA ALA A 403 24.84 3.39 23.03
C ALA A 403 24.71 4.91 22.82
N MET A 404 23.70 5.38 22.07
CA MET A 404 23.43 6.83 21.89
C MET A 404 23.09 7.51 23.22
N ILE A 405 22.25 6.86 24.05
CA ILE A 405 21.89 7.38 25.40
C ILE A 405 23.13 7.47 26.27
N ASN A 406 23.94 6.40 26.34
CA ASN A 406 25.14 6.36 27.17
C ASN A 406 26.20 7.38 26.74
N ALA A 407 26.30 7.66 25.45
CA ALA A 407 27.18 8.67 24.89
C ALA A 407 26.56 10.09 24.90
N ASN A 408 25.34 10.26 25.42
CA ASN A 408 24.58 11.53 25.43
C ASN A 408 24.47 12.16 24.04
N LEU A 409 24.28 11.32 22.99
CA LEU A 409 24.09 11.75 21.60
C LEU A 409 22.60 11.90 21.29
N PRO A 410 22.15 13.00 20.67
CA PRO A 410 20.76 13.14 20.24
C PRO A 410 20.47 12.20 19.06
N TYR A 411 19.34 11.48 19.12
CA TYR A 411 18.91 10.63 18.04
C TYR A 411 17.40 10.64 17.85
N GLN A 412 16.95 10.24 16.67
CA GLN A 412 15.54 10.02 16.35
C GLN A 412 15.39 8.65 15.71
N LEU A 413 14.54 7.80 16.31
CA LEU A 413 14.18 6.51 15.74
C LEU A 413 13.09 6.70 14.67
N VAL A 414 13.42 6.37 13.42
CA VAL A 414 12.45 6.41 12.31
C VAL A 414 11.81 5.03 12.15
N GLY A 415 10.47 4.96 12.18
CA GLY A 415 9.72 3.71 12.05
C GLY A 415 9.40 3.00 13.37
N GLY A 416 9.56 3.68 14.51
CA GLY A 416 9.10 3.21 15.83
C GLY A 416 7.56 3.03 15.87
N THR A 417 7.02 2.55 17.02
CA THR A 417 5.59 2.23 17.19
C THR A 417 4.72 3.38 16.70
N LYS A 418 3.99 3.13 15.63
CA LYS A 418 3.12 4.14 15.01
C LYS A 418 2.01 4.54 15.98
N PHE A 419 1.68 5.84 16.02
CA PHE A 419 0.59 6.38 16.85
C PHE A 419 -0.71 5.56 16.71
N TYR A 420 -1.08 5.22 15.49
CA TYR A 420 -2.30 4.45 15.17
C TYR A 420 -2.24 2.98 15.61
N GLU A 421 -1.08 2.45 15.99
CA GLU A 421 -0.94 1.07 16.50
C GLU A 421 -1.17 0.99 18.03
N ARG A 422 -1.26 2.13 18.71
CA ARG A 422 -1.59 2.17 20.13
C ARG A 422 -3.00 1.66 20.38
N ARG A 423 -3.15 0.87 21.43
CA ARG A 423 -4.41 0.20 21.76
C ARG A 423 -5.58 1.17 21.90
N GLU A 424 -5.37 2.28 22.59
CA GLU A 424 -6.38 3.30 22.87
C GLU A 424 -6.86 3.97 21.57
N ILE A 425 -5.93 4.23 20.66
CA ILE A 425 -6.24 4.81 19.34
C ILE A 425 -7.03 3.81 18.49
N LYS A 426 -6.62 2.54 18.49
CA LYS A 426 -7.36 1.48 17.78
C LYS A 426 -8.76 1.28 18.34
N ASP A 427 -8.93 1.38 19.66
CA ASP A 427 -10.25 1.28 20.28
C ASP A 427 -11.16 2.46 19.88
N ALA A 428 -10.63 3.68 19.86
CA ALA A 428 -11.36 4.86 19.37
C ALA A 428 -11.73 4.75 17.88
N LEU A 429 -10.78 4.34 17.04
CA LEU A 429 -11.04 4.12 15.62
C LEU A 429 -12.09 3.03 15.38
N ALA A 430 -12.08 1.95 16.18
CA ALA A 430 -13.07 0.89 16.08
C ALA A 430 -14.49 1.39 16.40
N TYR A 431 -14.67 2.34 17.32
CA TYR A 431 -15.96 3.01 17.52
C TYR A 431 -16.40 3.76 16.28
N LEU A 432 -15.54 4.61 15.71
CA LEU A 432 -15.87 5.37 14.51
C LEU A 432 -16.21 4.46 13.32
N GLN A 433 -15.44 3.38 13.15
CA GLN A 433 -15.68 2.40 12.09
C GLN A 433 -17.01 1.66 12.30
N ALA A 434 -17.32 1.22 13.51
CA ALA A 434 -18.57 0.54 13.83
C ALA A 434 -19.80 1.44 13.71
N ILE A 435 -19.67 2.76 13.96
CA ILE A 435 -20.74 3.74 13.72
C ILE A 435 -21.05 3.86 12.22
N VAL A 436 -20.02 3.90 11.38
CA VAL A 436 -20.15 4.01 9.91
C VAL A 436 -20.58 2.69 9.28
N ASN A 437 -20.05 1.58 9.77
CA ASN A 437 -20.31 0.23 9.27
C ASN A 437 -20.65 -0.74 10.42
N PRO A 438 -21.91 -0.81 10.88
CA PRO A 438 -22.33 -1.74 11.93
C PRO A 438 -22.15 -3.22 11.57
N ALA A 439 -22.02 -3.55 10.29
CA ALA A 439 -21.76 -4.91 9.80
C ALA A 439 -20.31 -5.39 10.07
N ASP A 440 -19.43 -4.48 10.47
CA ASP A 440 -18.04 -4.79 10.78
C ASP A 440 -17.90 -5.58 12.10
N ASN A 441 -18.02 -6.88 12.02
CA ASN A 441 -17.99 -7.78 13.17
C ASN A 441 -16.70 -7.67 13.99
N VAL A 442 -15.55 -7.39 13.36
CA VAL A 442 -14.25 -7.29 14.05
C VAL A 442 -14.23 -6.07 14.95
N ASN A 443 -14.62 -4.91 14.42
CA ASN A 443 -14.63 -3.67 15.20
C ASN A 443 -15.75 -3.64 16.24
N VAL A 444 -16.96 -4.11 15.93
CA VAL A 444 -18.05 -4.21 16.90
C VAL A 444 -17.67 -5.12 18.08
N ARG A 445 -17.10 -6.30 17.83
CA ARG A 445 -16.63 -7.21 18.88
C ARG A 445 -15.48 -6.62 19.69
N ARG A 446 -14.60 -5.84 19.05
CA ARG A 446 -13.50 -5.15 19.72
C ARG A 446 -14.01 -4.18 20.79
N ILE A 447 -15.00 -3.36 20.45
CA ILE A 447 -15.53 -2.31 21.35
C ILE A 447 -16.60 -2.80 22.30
N LEU A 448 -17.15 -3.99 22.12
CA LEU A 448 -18.26 -4.54 22.93
C LEU A 448 -18.03 -4.40 24.44
N ASN A 449 -16.81 -4.65 24.90
CA ASN A 449 -16.43 -4.57 26.31
C ASN A 449 -15.29 -3.56 26.56
N VAL A 450 -15.19 -2.54 25.74
CA VAL A 450 -14.27 -1.40 25.88
C VAL A 450 -15.09 -0.10 25.79
N PRO A 451 -15.25 0.67 26.89
CA PRO A 451 -14.85 0.37 28.26
C PRO A 451 -15.54 -0.89 28.85
N LYS A 452 -15.05 -1.40 29.98
CA LYS A 452 -15.60 -2.62 30.60
C LYS A 452 -17.09 -2.46 30.91
N ARG A 453 -17.92 -3.34 30.32
CA ARG A 453 -19.38 -3.39 30.48
C ARG A 453 -19.86 -4.65 31.19
N GLY A 454 -18.90 -5.50 31.64
CA GLY A 454 -19.25 -6.78 32.27
C GLY A 454 -19.66 -7.87 31.28
N LEU A 455 -19.44 -7.67 30.00
CA LEU A 455 -19.67 -8.65 28.94
C LEU A 455 -18.44 -9.53 28.79
N GLY A 456 -18.55 -10.79 29.18
CA GLY A 456 -17.46 -11.77 29.09
C GLY A 456 -17.50 -12.58 27.80
N VAL A 457 -16.50 -13.42 27.62
CA VAL A 457 -16.34 -14.31 26.45
C VAL A 457 -17.58 -15.17 26.18
N ARG A 458 -18.29 -15.61 27.24
CA ARG A 458 -19.53 -16.38 27.08
C ARG A 458 -20.65 -15.58 26.43
N ALA A 459 -20.82 -14.30 26.81
CA ALA A 459 -21.84 -13.43 26.21
C ALA A 459 -21.53 -13.15 24.74
N GLU A 460 -20.27 -12.82 24.44
CA GLU A 460 -19.77 -12.64 23.07
C GLU A 460 -19.99 -13.92 22.24
N GLY A 461 -19.68 -15.09 22.79
CA GLY A 461 -19.88 -16.39 22.11
C GLY A 461 -21.35 -16.69 21.80
N LEU A 462 -22.29 -16.39 22.70
CA LEU A 462 -23.72 -16.59 22.46
C LEU A 462 -24.23 -15.70 21.31
N VAL A 463 -23.85 -14.42 21.29
CA VAL A 463 -24.18 -13.50 20.19
C VAL A 463 -23.59 -13.98 18.85
N ALA A 464 -22.31 -14.38 18.86
CA ALA A 464 -21.65 -14.88 17.66
C ALA A 464 -22.33 -16.16 17.13
N SER A 465 -22.66 -17.12 18.00
CA SER A 465 -23.34 -18.36 17.62
C SER A 465 -24.73 -18.09 17.03
N TYR A 466 -25.46 -17.11 17.55
CA TYR A 466 -26.74 -16.70 17.01
C TYR A 466 -26.58 -16.05 15.63
N ALA A 467 -25.62 -15.11 15.49
CA ALA A 467 -25.30 -14.46 14.21
C ALA A 467 -24.99 -15.49 13.12
N ASP A 468 -24.11 -16.43 13.43
CA ASP A 468 -23.72 -17.51 12.52
C ASP A 468 -24.89 -18.45 12.18
N ALA A 469 -25.79 -18.73 13.15
CA ALA A 469 -26.93 -19.61 12.92
C ALA A 469 -27.98 -18.99 11.96
N HIS A 470 -28.10 -17.68 11.99
CA HIS A 470 -29.10 -16.95 11.22
C HIS A 470 -28.53 -16.23 10.00
N GLY A 471 -27.22 -16.31 9.76
CA GLY A 471 -26.56 -15.63 8.63
C GLY A 471 -26.63 -14.11 8.74
N THR A 472 -26.60 -13.56 9.97
CA THR A 472 -26.67 -12.13 10.27
C THR A 472 -25.35 -11.60 10.78
N THR A 473 -25.19 -10.28 10.85
CA THR A 473 -24.01 -9.65 11.46
C THR A 473 -24.06 -9.75 12.99
N PHE A 474 -22.90 -9.55 13.62
CA PHE A 474 -22.83 -9.58 15.09
C PHE A 474 -23.67 -8.48 15.74
N PHE A 475 -23.75 -7.29 15.12
CA PHE A 475 -24.57 -6.19 15.62
C PHE A 475 -26.07 -6.47 15.44
N GLU A 476 -26.50 -7.01 14.30
CA GLU A 476 -27.88 -7.47 14.09
C GLU A 476 -28.28 -8.57 15.10
N ALA A 477 -27.38 -9.47 15.42
CA ALA A 477 -27.62 -10.46 16.48
C ALA A 477 -27.83 -9.79 17.85
N ILE A 478 -27.12 -8.69 18.14
CA ILE A 478 -27.36 -7.90 19.37
C ILE A 478 -28.76 -7.26 19.34
N GLU A 479 -29.26 -6.81 18.19
CA GLU A 479 -30.62 -6.27 18.06
C GLU A 479 -31.69 -7.31 18.41
N HIS A 480 -31.41 -8.58 18.11
CA HIS A 480 -32.29 -9.72 18.40
C HIS A 480 -31.90 -10.47 19.68
N MET A 481 -31.18 -9.84 20.61
CA MET A 481 -30.63 -10.48 21.81
C MET A 481 -31.65 -11.21 22.69
N GLU A 482 -32.93 -10.82 22.61
CA GLU A 482 -34.03 -11.46 23.38
C GLU A 482 -34.36 -12.87 22.85
N GLN A 483 -33.99 -13.17 21.60
CA GLN A 483 -34.19 -14.47 20.94
C GLN A 483 -33.01 -15.43 21.16
N ILE A 484 -31.91 -14.94 21.75
CA ILE A 484 -30.71 -15.76 21.97
C ILE A 484 -30.88 -16.66 23.19
N GLU A 485 -30.95 -17.97 22.94
CA GLU A 485 -31.05 -18.95 24.05
C GLU A 485 -29.83 -18.90 24.98
N GLY A 486 -30.08 -18.98 26.27
CA GLY A 486 -29.03 -18.98 27.31
C GLY A 486 -28.53 -17.58 27.70
N MET A 487 -29.12 -16.50 27.18
CA MET A 487 -28.86 -15.14 27.66
C MET A 487 -29.53 -14.91 29.01
N SER A 488 -28.77 -14.37 29.96
CA SER A 488 -29.29 -13.97 31.28
C SER A 488 -29.62 -12.47 31.29
N THR A 489 -30.56 -12.05 32.16
CA THR A 489 -30.88 -10.63 32.36
C THR A 489 -29.66 -9.78 32.72
N ARG A 490 -28.66 -10.39 33.38
CA ARG A 490 -27.38 -9.77 33.73
C ARG A 490 -26.55 -9.46 32.48
N THR A 491 -26.74 -10.21 31.38
CA THR A 491 -26.02 -10.05 30.11
C THR A 491 -26.82 -9.18 29.15
N THR A 492 -28.14 -9.33 29.09
CA THR A 492 -28.98 -8.55 28.15
C THR A 492 -28.99 -7.07 28.48
N LYS A 493 -28.97 -6.67 29.77
CA LYS A 493 -28.97 -5.25 30.15
C LYS A 493 -27.73 -4.47 29.61
N PRO A 494 -26.48 -4.92 29.79
CA PRO A 494 -25.34 -4.24 29.19
C PRO A 494 -25.30 -4.30 27.68
N LEU A 495 -25.83 -5.36 27.02
CA LEU A 495 -25.94 -5.47 25.59
C LEU A 495 -26.96 -4.46 25.03
N SER A 496 -28.12 -4.31 25.68
CA SER A 496 -29.11 -3.30 25.31
C SER A 496 -28.53 -1.89 25.41
N ALA A 497 -27.84 -1.58 26.52
CA ALA A 497 -27.21 -0.29 26.70
C ALA A 497 -26.12 -0.02 25.64
N PHE A 498 -25.37 -1.04 25.22
CA PHE A 498 -24.40 -0.92 24.14
C PHE A 498 -25.09 -0.67 22.78
N ARG A 499 -26.14 -1.43 22.45
CA ARG A 499 -26.94 -1.23 21.24
C ARG A 499 -27.49 0.19 21.17
N ASP A 500 -28.15 0.63 22.25
CA ASP A 500 -28.83 1.93 22.30
C ASP A 500 -27.82 3.08 22.15
N MET A 501 -26.65 2.98 22.81
CA MET A 501 -25.54 3.92 22.64
C MET A 501 -25.05 3.98 21.17
N MET A 502 -24.90 2.84 20.51
CA MET A 502 -24.45 2.82 19.11
C MET A 502 -25.48 3.46 18.18
N HIS A 503 -26.77 3.27 18.42
CA HIS A 503 -27.84 3.94 17.68
C HIS A 503 -27.83 5.46 17.91
N GLU A 504 -27.65 5.91 19.14
CA GLU A 504 -27.54 7.34 19.47
C GLU A 504 -26.35 7.99 18.74
N LEU A 505 -25.17 7.33 18.78
CA LEU A 505 -23.97 7.83 18.10
C LEU A 505 -24.15 7.85 16.56
N ALA A 506 -24.80 6.85 15.99
CA ALA A 506 -25.08 6.80 14.56
C ALA A 506 -26.10 7.87 14.12
N ALA A 507 -27.11 8.12 14.94
CA ALA A 507 -28.10 9.19 14.73
C ALA A 507 -27.43 10.56 14.81
N PHE A 508 -26.60 10.79 15.83
CA PHE A 508 -25.84 12.03 15.99
C PHE A 508 -24.94 12.32 14.79
N ALA A 509 -24.22 11.31 14.31
CA ALA A 509 -23.35 11.45 13.15
C ALA A 509 -24.11 11.81 11.85
N LYS A 510 -25.34 11.33 11.68
CA LYS A 510 -26.20 11.64 10.52
C LYS A 510 -26.79 13.03 10.59
N ASP A 511 -27.29 13.45 11.77
CA ASP A 511 -28.04 14.69 11.93
C ASP A 511 -27.17 15.94 11.84
N HIS A 512 -25.87 15.83 12.14
CA HIS A 512 -24.99 16.98 12.26
C HIS A 512 -23.95 17.06 11.12
N ASP A 513 -23.98 16.15 10.13
CA ASP A 513 -22.90 16.02 9.12
C ASP A 513 -21.51 16.11 9.78
N THR A 514 -21.37 15.41 10.90
CA THR A 514 -20.34 15.65 11.92
C THR A 514 -18.99 15.20 11.39
N LYS A 515 -18.00 16.05 11.55
CA LYS A 515 -16.60 15.69 11.24
C LYS A 515 -16.06 14.77 12.34
N PRO A 516 -15.09 13.87 12.02
CA PRO A 516 -14.49 12.97 13.00
C PRO A 516 -13.87 13.66 14.22
N SER A 517 -13.69 14.98 14.18
CA SER A 517 -13.17 15.81 15.29
C SER A 517 -14.23 16.24 16.30
N GLU A 518 -15.51 16.05 16.00
CA GLU A 518 -16.66 16.34 16.86
C GLU A 518 -17.24 15.08 17.48
#